data_4241ebb0a633ef731fdf372d270c55f9
#
_entry.id   4241ebb0a633ef731fdf372d270c55f9
#
_cell.length_a   1.000
_cell.length_b   1.000
_cell.length_c   1.000
_cell.angle_alpha   90.00
_cell.angle_beta   90.00
_cell.angle_gamma   90.00
#
_symmetry.space_group_name_H-M   'P 1'
#
loop_
_entity.id
_entity.type
_entity.pdbx_description
1 polymer ?
#
loop_
_entity_poly.entity_id
_entity_poly.type
_entity_poly.pdbx_seq_one_letter_code
_entity_poly.pdbx_strand_id
1 'polypeptide(L)'
;MLKRFVAVLFGLAVLPLAHAQALQYEAGKQYFLVEPPQPTTTGDKIEVLEVFSYACPACNAFQTIANKIKSDLPKNAQMAYLPA
;
A
#
# COMPACT_ATOMS: atom_id res chain seq x y z
N MET A 1 -5.99 -30.83 44.52
CA MET A 1 -6.28 -30.99 43.09
C MET A 1 -7.15 -29.87 42.54
N LEU A 2 -8.12 -29.39 43.23
CA LEU A 2 -9.01 -28.30 42.74
C LEU A 2 -8.29 -26.94 42.51
N LYS A 3 -7.29 -26.62 43.32
CA LYS A 3 -6.51 -25.36 43.20
C LYS A 3 -5.62 -25.28 41.93
N ARG A 4 -5.30 -26.41 41.34
CA ARG A 4 -4.46 -26.44 40.10
C ARG A 4 -5.29 -26.28 38.83
N PHE A 5 -6.58 -26.57 38.86
CA PHE A 5 -7.48 -26.38 37.71
C PHE A 5 -7.97 -24.94 37.53
N VAL A 6 -8.06 -24.18 38.63
CA VAL A 6 -8.47 -22.76 38.57
C VAL A 6 -7.42 -21.87 37.94
N ALA A 7 -6.14 -22.21 38.09
CA ALA A 7 -5.03 -21.42 37.50
C ALA A 7 -4.93 -21.60 35.98
N VAL A 8 -5.38 -22.72 35.42
CA VAL A 8 -5.32 -22.96 33.96
C VAL A 8 -6.48 -22.28 33.24
N LEU A 9 -7.63 -22.10 33.89
CA LEU A 9 -8.79 -21.43 33.31
C LEU A 9 -8.63 -19.89 33.24
N PHE A 10 -7.79 -19.32 34.09
CA PHE A 10 -7.55 -17.86 34.09
C PHE A 10 -6.50 -17.41 33.07
N GLY A 11 -5.71 -18.33 32.53
CA GLY A 11 -4.65 -18.04 31.55
C GLY A 11 -5.14 -17.94 30.09
N LEU A 12 -6.38 -18.37 29.80
CA LEU A 12 -6.92 -18.38 28.43
C LEU A 12 -7.74 -17.13 28.06
N ALA A 13 -7.92 -16.17 28.97
CA ALA A 13 -8.83 -15.04 28.77
C ALA A 13 -8.15 -13.75 28.28
N VAL A 14 -6.86 -13.77 27.98
CA VAL A 14 -6.16 -12.58 27.44
C VAL A 14 -5.63 -12.88 26.05
N LEU A 15 -6.55 -13.16 25.12
CA LEU A 15 -6.26 -12.99 23.71
C LEU A 15 -6.26 -11.48 23.44
N PRO A 16 -5.14 -10.87 22.98
CA PRO A 16 -5.19 -9.50 22.51
C PRO A 16 -6.14 -9.48 21.32
N LEU A 17 -7.28 -8.84 21.47
CA LEU A 17 -8.10 -8.41 20.35
C LEU A 17 -7.20 -7.50 19.51
N ALA A 18 -6.62 -8.05 18.45
CA ALA A 18 -5.99 -7.26 17.42
C ALA A 18 -7.09 -6.41 16.80
N HIS A 19 -7.25 -5.19 17.30
CA HIS A 19 -8.09 -4.19 16.68
C HIS A 19 -7.41 -3.84 15.35
N ALA A 20 -7.97 -4.33 14.24
CA ALA A 20 -7.65 -3.78 12.94
C ALA A 20 -8.01 -2.29 13.02
N GLN A 21 -6.99 -1.42 13.08
CA GLN A 21 -7.21 0.02 13.03
C GLN A 21 -7.86 0.34 11.69
N ALA A 22 -9.10 0.82 11.73
CA ALA A 22 -9.77 1.34 10.55
C ALA A 22 -8.91 2.45 9.94
N LEU A 23 -8.79 2.47 8.61
CA LEU A 23 -8.08 3.53 7.90
C LEU A 23 -8.66 4.88 8.33
N GLN A 24 -7.81 5.76 8.85
CA GLN A 24 -8.22 7.07 9.38
C GLN A 24 -8.51 8.11 8.29
N TYR A 25 -8.47 7.71 7.01
CA TYR A 25 -8.64 8.60 5.87
C TYR A 25 -10.04 8.47 5.29
N GLU A 26 -10.75 9.61 5.19
CA GLU A 26 -12.11 9.70 4.66
C GLU A 26 -12.14 10.58 3.41
N ALA A 27 -12.86 10.14 2.39
CA ALA A 27 -13.12 10.96 1.22
C ALA A 27 -13.87 12.24 1.60
N GLY A 28 -13.44 13.38 1.09
CA GLY A 28 -13.96 14.69 1.44
C GLY A 28 -13.33 15.36 2.66
N LYS A 29 -12.47 14.63 3.42
CA LYS A 29 -11.72 15.17 4.56
C LYS A 29 -10.22 15.23 4.29
N GLN A 30 -9.57 14.08 4.10
CA GLN A 30 -8.13 14.00 3.85
C GLN A 30 -7.78 13.88 2.37
N TYR A 31 -8.73 13.45 1.55
CA TYR A 31 -8.56 13.35 0.11
C TYR A 31 -9.90 13.54 -0.62
N PHE A 32 -9.84 13.81 -1.90
CA PHE A 32 -11.01 13.90 -2.77
C PHE A 32 -10.91 12.87 -3.89
N LEU A 33 -12.06 12.27 -4.23
CA LEU A 33 -12.13 11.40 -5.39
C LEU A 33 -12.04 12.23 -6.68
N VAL A 34 -11.31 11.72 -7.66
CA VAL A 34 -11.27 12.29 -9.01
C VAL A 34 -12.38 11.68 -9.83
N GLU A 35 -13.33 12.52 -10.24
CA GLU A 35 -14.49 12.11 -11.04
C GLU A 35 -14.54 12.87 -12.37
N PRO A 36 -14.69 12.16 -13.49
CA PRO A 36 -14.68 10.71 -13.63
C PRO A 36 -13.28 10.09 -13.39
N PRO A 37 -13.21 8.81 -13.02
CA PRO A 37 -11.91 8.12 -12.89
C PRO A 37 -11.13 8.20 -14.19
N GLN A 38 -9.82 8.47 -14.09
CA GLN A 38 -8.97 8.55 -15.25
C GLN A 38 -8.59 7.16 -15.74
N PRO A 39 -8.58 6.92 -17.07
CA PRO A 39 -8.17 5.63 -17.62
C PRO A 39 -6.67 5.40 -17.39
N THR A 40 -6.30 4.12 -17.22
CA THR A 40 -4.90 3.70 -17.17
C THR A 40 -4.41 3.32 -18.58
N THR A 41 -3.09 3.31 -18.78
CA THR A 41 -2.47 2.91 -20.06
C THR A 41 -2.06 1.44 -20.09
N THR A 42 -2.28 0.71 -19.01
CA THR A 42 -1.79 -0.65 -18.80
C THR A 42 -2.87 -1.74 -18.96
N GLY A 43 -4.04 -1.38 -19.48
CA GLY A 43 -5.16 -2.32 -19.70
C GLY A 43 -5.66 -2.91 -18.39
N ASP A 44 -5.70 -4.24 -18.28
CA ASP A 44 -6.21 -4.94 -17.08
C ASP A 44 -5.22 -4.97 -15.91
N LYS A 45 -3.99 -4.47 -16.11
CA LYS A 45 -2.97 -4.45 -15.08
C LYS A 45 -3.07 -3.21 -14.21
N ILE A 46 -2.65 -3.35 -12.97
CA ILE A 46 -2.47 -2.23 -12.05
C ILE A 46 -1.36 -1.34 -12.61
N GLU A 47 -1.67 -0.08 -12.86
CA GLU A 47 -0.68 0.88 -13.33
C GLU A 47 0.11 1.45 -12.16
N VAL A 48 1.44 1.35 -12.24
CA VAL A 48 2.38 2.06 -11.38
C VAL A 48 3.02 3.16 -12.22
N LEU A 49 2.53 4.40 -12.07
CA LEU A 49 2.93 5.51 -12.90
C LEU A 49 4.05 6.31 -12.24
N GLU A 50 5.19 6.41 -12.92
CA GLU A 50 6.26 7.33 -12.55
C GLU A 50 6.11 8.64 -13.34
N VAL A 51 5.79 9.71 -12.63
CA VAL A 51 5.81 11.07 -13.20
C VAL A 51 7.19 11.67 -12.92
N PHE A 52 7.89 12.07 -13.96
CA PHE A 52 9.27 12.55 -13.85
C PHE A 52 9.56 13.71 -14.82
N SER A 53 10.66 14.40 -14.63
CA SER A 53 11.18 15.41 -15.56
C SER A 53 12.60 15.05 -16.00
N TYR A 54 12.88 15.18 -17.28
CA TYR A 54 14.24 14.97 -17.82
C TYR A 54 15.26 15.99 -17.28
N ALA A 55 14.80 17.16 -16.84
CA ALA A 55 15.64 18.21 -16.25
C ALA A 55 15.82 18.08 -14.73
N CYS A 56 15.26 17.05 -14.11
CA CYS A 56 15.25 16.87 -12.65
C CYS A 56 16.39 15.93 -12.20
N PRO A 57 17.43 16.43 -11.51
CA PRO A 57 18.52 15.58 -11.02
C PRO A 57 18.05 14.53 -10.00
N ALA A 58 17.08 14.87 -9.15
CA ALA A 58 16.49 13.93 -8.19
C ALA A 58 15.75 12.78 -8.89
N CYS A 59 15.05 13.04 -9.99
CA CYS A 59 14.41 12.02 -10.79
C CYS A 59 15.44 11.06 -11.41
N ASN A 60 16.57 11.60 -11.88
CA ASN A 60 17.67 10.76 -12.38
C ASN A 60 18.27 9.89 -11.28
N ALA A 61 18.51 10.44 -10.09
CA ALA A 61 19.02 9.67 -8.95
C ALA A 61 18.02 8.60 -8.49
N PHE A 62 16.72 8.84 -8.62
CA PHE A 62 15.67 7.89 -8.25
C PHE A 62 15.59 6.68 -9.19
N GLN A 63 16.16 6.73 -10.39
CA GLN A 63 16.03 5.65 -11.38
C GLN A 63 16.49 4.28 -10.88
N THR A 64 17.50 4.22 -10.04
CA THR A 64 17.94 2.95 -9.42
C THR A 64 16.83 2.33 -8.58
N ILE A 65 16.12 3.16 -7.81
CA ILE A 65 14.98 2.72 -7.00
C ILE A 65 13.79 2.36 -7.88
N ALA A 66 13.48 3.18 -8.88
CA ALA A 66 12.40 2.92 -9.82
C ALA A 66 12.59 1.59 -10.56
N ASN A 67 13.81 1.29 -11.01
CA ASN A 67 14.14 0.02 -11.65
C ASN A 67 13.96 -1.17 -10.71
N LYS A 68 14.30 -1.01 -9.43
CA LYS A 68 14.04 -2.04 -8.44
C LYS A 68 12.54 -2.26 -8.23
N ILE A 69 11.77 -1.19 -8.08
CA ILE A 69 10.31 -1.27 -7.98
C ILE A 69 9.75 -2.03 -9.17
N LYS A 70 10.17 -1.65 -10.39
CA LYS A 70 9.75 -2.32 -11.62
C LYS A 70 10.04 -3.83 -11.61
N SER A 71 11.22 -4.23 -11.15
CA SER A 71 11.61 -5.65 -11.09
C SER A 71 10.83 -6.44 -10.04
N ASP A 72 10.37 -5.78 -8.99
CA ASP A 72 9.65 -6.40 -7.86
C ASP A 72 8.12 -6.41 -8.09
N LEU A 73 7.62 -5.80 -9.16
CA LEU A 73 6.19 -5.77 -9.45
C LEU A 73 5.62 -7.17 -9.71
N PRO A 74 4.44 -7.49 -9.16
CA PRO A 74 3.75 -8.73 -9.49
C PRO A 74 3.27 -8.72 -10.94
N LYS A 75 2.91 -9.90 -11.47
CA LYS A 75 2.52 -10.07 -12.89
C LYS A 75 1.27 -9.27 -13.29
N ASN A 76 0.42 -8.91 -12.32
CA ASN A 76 -0.78 -8.11 -12.51
C ASN A 76 -0.55 -6.59 -12.39
N ALA A 77 0.69 -6.16 -12.26
CA ALA A 77 1.07 -4.75 -12.24
C ALA A 77 2.11 -4.43 -13.31
N GLN A 78 2.11 -3.19 -13.77
CA GLN A 78 3.03 -2.73 -14.82
C GLN A 78 3.45 -1.29 -14.56
N MET A 79 4.73 -1.02 -14.74
CA MET A 79 5.28 0.33 -14.69
C MET A 79 4.95 1.09 -15.97
N ALA A 80 4.50 2.34 -15.81
CA ALA A 80 4.31 3.30 -16.90
C ALA A 80 5.05 4.61 -16.56
N TYR A 81 5.33 5.43 -17.54
CA TYR A 81 6.13 6.63 -17.41
C TYR A 81 5.42 7.83 -18.03
N LEU A 82 5.42 8.95 -17.31
CA LEU A 82 4.83 10.19 -17.76
C LEU A 82 5.85 11.33 -17.57
N PRO A 83 6.51 11.80 -18.65
CA PRO A 83 7.34 12.99 -18.55
C PRO A 83 6.49 14.24 -18.35
N ALA A 84 6.90 15.06 -17.41
CA ALA A 84 6.25 16.33 -17.07
C ALA A 84 7.11 17.53 -17.47
#